data_0465bcb996bbc3af07c8d62ffba23411
#
_entry.id   0465bcb996bbc3af07c8d62ffba23411
#
_cell.length_a   1.000
_cell.length_b   1.000
_cell.length_c   1.000
_cell.angle_alpha   90.00
_cell.angle_beta   90.00
_cell.angle_gamma   90.00
#
_symmetry.space_group_name_H-M   'P 1'
#
loop_
_entity.id
_entity.type
_entity.pdbx_description
1 polymer ?
#
loop_
_entity_poly.entity_id
_entity_poly.type
_entity_poly.pdbx_seq_one_letter_code
_entity_poly.pdbx_strand_id
1 'polypeptide(L)' 'MALKLKITLVRSAIDRPQTQKDTVRGLGLRRLHQSVVREDTPSIRGMVRKIQHLVTVAPADDLG' A
#
# COMPACT_ATOMS: atom_id res chain seq x y z
N MET A 1 4.76 14.37 12.14
CA MET A 1 4.11 13.16 11.64
C MET A 1 3.98 13.22 10.13
N ALA A 2 4.11 12.09 9.48
CA ALA A 2 3.91 12.03 8.04
C ALA A 2 2.44 12.28 7.71
N LEU A 3 2.18 13.15 6.72
CA LEU A 3 0.83 13.40 6.23
C LEU A 3 0.47 12.44 5.10
N LYS A 4 1.46 11.90 4.42
CA LYS A 4 1.30 10.97 3.31
C LYS A 4 2.23 9.79 3.47
N LEU A 5 1.86 8.68 2.87
CA LEU A 5 2.63 7.44 2.90
C LEU A 5 2.92 7.00 1.47
N LYS A 6 4.16 6.59 1.25
CA LYS A 6 4.56 5.95 -0.01
C LYS A 6 4.49 4.44 0.22
N ILE A 7 3.65 3.78 -0.53
CA ILE A 7 3.39 2.34 -0.40
C ILE A 7 3.93 1.66 -1.65
N THR A 8 4.85 0.71 -1.45
CA THR A 8 5.49 0.00 -2.56
C THR A 8 5.15 -1.48 -2.45
N LEU A 9 4.66 -2.06 -3.53
CA LEU A 9 4.37 -3.48 -3.59
C LEU A 9 5.67 -4.25 -3.82
N VAL A 10 6.09 -5.04 -2.83
CA VAL A 10 7.36 -5.77 -2.88
C VAL A 10 7.18 -7.27 -3.07
N ARG A 11 5.95 -7.77 -2.94
CA ARG A 11 5.63 -9.18 -3.18
C ARG A 11 4.35 -9.28 -3.99
N SER A 12 4.29 -10.28 -4.87
CA SER A 12 3.11 -10.50 -5.71
C SER A 12 1.91 -10.92 -4.87
N ALA A 13 0.73 -10.41 -5.24
CA ALA A 13 -0.54 -10.79 -4.62
C ALA A 13 -1.25 -11.92 -5.37
N ILE A 14 -0.62 -12.51 -6.39
CA ILE A 14 -1.27 -13.50 -7.26
C ILE A 14 -1.78 -14.71 -6.47
N ASP A 15 -0.98 -15.21 -5.53
CA ASP A 15 -1.35 -16.41 -4.76
C ASP A 15 -2.00 -16.09 -3.43
N ARG A 16 -2.48 -14.87 -3.25
CA ARG A 16 -3.08 -14.42 -2.00
C ARG A 16 -4.60 -14.48 -2.06
N PRO A 17 -5.29 -14.53 -0.90
CA PRO A 17 -6.75 -14.49 -0.87
C PRO A 17 -7.29 -13.27 -1.61
N GLN A 18 -8.50 -13.38 -2.13
CA GLN A 18 -9.14 -12.32 -2.90
C GLN A 18 -9.25 -11.02 -2.10
N THR A 19 -9.48 -11.09 -0.79
CA THR A 19 -9.56 -9.91 0.07
C THR A 19 -8.26 -9.11 0.04
N GLN A 20 -7.11 -9.79 0.03
CA GLN A 20 -5.82 -9.13 -0.05
C GLN A 20 -5.58 -8.54 -1.44
N LYS A 21 -5.94 -9.25 -2.49
CA LYS A 21 -5.86 -8.74 -3.87
C LYS A 21 -6.71 -7.47 -4.02
N ASP A 22 -7.91 -7.49 -3.48
CA ASP A 22 -8.80 -6.33 -3.53
C ASP A 22 -8.20 -5.13 -2.80
N THR A 23 -7.56 -5.36 -1.66
CA THR A 23 -6.91 -4.30 -0.88
C THR A 23 -5.74 -3.70 -1.67
N VAL A 24 -4.90 -4.53 -2.27
CA VAL A 24 -3.79 -4.07 -3.11
C VAL A 24 -4.32 -3.22 -4.26
N ARG A 25 -5.36 -3.67 -4.92
CA ARG A 25 -5.98 -2.97 -6.03
C ARG A 25 -6.63 -1.66 -5.56
N GLY A 26 -7.27 -1.69 -4.39
CA GLY A 26 -7.89 -0.51 -3.80
C GLY A 26 -6.90 0.60 -3.48
N LEU A 27 -5.64 0.25 -3.18
CA LEU A 27 -4.56 1.20 -2.99
C LEU A 27 -4.02 1.75 -4.31
N GLY A 28 -4.34 1.13 -5.43
CA GLY A 28 -3.85 1.54 -6.74
C GLY A 28 -2.60 0.78 -7.18
N LEU A 29 -2.21 -0.24 -6.45
CA LEU A 29 -1.05 -1.05 -6.78
C LEU A 29 -1.47 -2.18 -7.73
N ARG A 30 -0.81 -2.28 -8.87
CA ARG A 30 -1.13 -3.29 -9.89
C ARG A 30 0.05 -4.14 -10.30
N ARG A 31 1.26 -3.64 -10.07
CA ARG A 31 2.48 -4.33 -10.49
C ARG A 31 3.45 -4.46 -9.33
N LEU A 32 4.25 -5.52 -9.37
CA LEU A 32 5.35 -5.68 -8.43
C LEU A 32 6.30 -4.48 -8.55
N HIS A 33 6.75 -3.98 -7.42
CA HIS A 33 7.64 -2.83 -7.29
C HIS A 33 7.01 -1.49 -7.67
N GLN A 34 5.71 -1.46 -7.95
CA GLN A 34 4.99 -0.21 -8.14
C GLN A 34 4.82 0.50 -6.80
N SER A 35 4.88 1.83 -6.82
CA SER A 35 4.67 2.66 -5.63
C SER A 35 3.49 3.59 -5.85
N VAL A 36 2.77 3.88 -4.77
CA VAL A 36 1.72 4.91 -4.77
C VAL A 36 1.88 5.75 -3.52
N VAL A 37 1.43 7.01 -3.61
CA VAL A 37 1.40 7.91 -2.45
C VAL A 37 -0.06 8.09 -2.06
N ARG A 38 -0.36 7.87 -0.78
CA ARG A 38 -1.71 8.00 -0.23
C ARG A 38 -1.65 8.79 1.06
N GLU A 39 -2.75 9.45 1.39
CA GLU A 39 -2.86 10.17 2.65
C GLU A 39 -2.81 9.21 3.82
N ASP A 40 -2.18 9.64 4.91
CA ASP A 40 -2.09 8.84 6.14
C ASP A 40 -3.39 8.99 6.92
N THR A 41 -4.38 8.18 6.55
CA THR A 41 -5.69 8.14 7.20
C THR A 41 -5.90 6.78 7.85
N PRO A 42 -6.83 6.67 8.81
CA PRO A 42 -7.17 5.35 9.38
C PRO A 42 -7.60 4.33 8.34
N SER A 43 -8.32 4.76 7.29
CA SER A 43 -8.71 3.87 6.18
C SER A 43 -7.50 3.29 5.49
N ILE A 44 -6.57 4.15 5.08
CA ILE A 44 -5.35 3.71 4.38
C ILE A 44 -4.49 2.84 5.28
N ARG A 45 -4.36 3.20 6.55
CA ARG A 45 -3.59 2.38 7.51
C ARG A 45 -4.21 1.00 7.68
N GLY A 46 -5.53 0.92 7.73
CA GLY A 46 -6.24 -0.35 7.83
C GLY A 46 -6.01 -1.23 6.61
N MET A 47 -6.02 -0.64 5.41
CA MET A 47 -5.74 -1.36 4.18
C MET A 47 -4.29 -1.88 4.16
N VAL A 48 -3.35 -1.04 4.52
CA VAL A 48 -1.92 -1.41 4.57
C VAL A 48 -1.70 -2.54 5.57
N ARG A 49 -2.36 -2.47 6.72
CA ARG A 49 -2.22 -3.50 7.76
C ARG A 49 -2.62 -4.89 7.25
N LYS A 50 -3.64 -4.96 6.40
CA LYS A 50 -4.08 -6.24 5.84
C LYS A 50 -3.04 -6.86 4.92
N ILE A 51 -2.22 -6.05 4.29
CA ILE A 51 -1.25 -6.51 3.28
C ILE A 51 0.18 -6.10 3.64
N GLN A 52 0.46 -5.84 4.92
CA GLN A 52 1.79 -5.39 5.34
C GLN A 52 2.91 -6.37 4.95
N HIS A 53 2.58 -7.64 4.78
CA HIS A 53 3.53 -8.65 4.34
C HIS A 53 3.82 -8.59 2.83
N LEU A 54 3.09 -7.76 2.10
CA LEU A 54 3.25 -7.61 0.64
C LEU A 54 3.85 -6.26 0.25
N VAL A 55 3.83 -5.29 1.15
CA VAL A 55 4.24 -3.92 0.82
C VAL A 55 5.23 -3.38 1.83
N THR A 56 5.96 -2.33 1.42
CA THR A 56 6.73 -1.49 2.34
C THR A 56 6.09 -0.11 2.35
N VAL A 57 6.19 0.57 3.49
CA VAL A 57 5.60 1.89 3.67
C VAL A 57 6.67 2.84 4.18
N ALA A 58 6.71 4.04 3.62
CA ALA A 58 7.63 5.08 4.03
C ALA A 58 6.90 6.42 4.08
N PRO A 59 7.35 7.37 4.92
CA PRO A 59 6.81 8.72 4.89
C PRO A 59 7.06 9.36 3.52
N ALA A 60 6.08 10.12 3.03
CA ALA A 60 6.16 10.73 1.70
C ALA A 60 5.78 12.20 1.70
N ASP A 61 5.94 12.88 2.83
CA ASP A 61 5.55 14.29 2.94
C ASP A 61 6.29 15.18 1.97
N ASP A 62 7.55 14.85 1.69
CA ASP A 62 8.39 15.63 0.81
C ASP A 62 8.18 15.34 -0.67
N LEU A 63 7.37 14.36 -0.99
CA LEU A 63 7.09 13.97 -2.37
C LEU A 63 5.87 14.67 -2.94
N GLY A 64 5.33 15.48 -2.16
CA GLY A 64 4.25 16.34 -2.38
C GLY A 64 3.33 16.37 -3.44
#